data_61555d1fcba88f545091bb6ba713ba0d
#
_entry.id   61555d1fcba88f545091bb6ba713ba0d
#
_cell.length_a   1.000
_cell.length_b   1.000
_cell.length_c   1.000
_cell.angle_alpha   90.00
_cell.angle_beta   90.00
_cell.angle_gamma   90.00
#
_symmetry.space_group_name_H-M   'P 1'
#
loop_
_entity.id
_entity.type
_entity.pdbx_description
1 polymer ?
#
loop_
_entity_poly.entity_id
_entity_poly.type
_entity_poly.pdbx_seq_one_letter_code
_entity_poly.pdbx_strand_id
1 'polypeptide(L)'
;MEQYNVTGMSCAACSARVEKAVSQVPGVTACSVSLLTNSMGVEGTANPQDIISAVEKAGYGAALKGGERKAAASGEDALEDRETPVLLRRLIASLVLLVPLMYVSMGHMMWGWPLPAFFHGNHIAMGIVQMFLAAVIMVINQKFFISGFKSLWHRAPNMDTLVAMGSGVSFLWSVWVLLRMTRAVTDGDQTAVMDCMMNLYFESAAMILALITVGKMLEARSKGRTTDALKSLMKLSAKTAVLVRDGREVEVPIEQVRQGDVFVVRPGENIPVDGVVLEGESAVNEAALTGESIPVDKAEGDPVSAATLNQSGFLRCRATRVGEDTTLSQIIKMVSDAAATKAPIAKIADRVSGVFVPVVITIALITLIVWLIAGQSVGYALARGI
;
A
#
# COMPACT_ATOMS: atom_id res chain seq x y z
N MET A 1 -14.24 -11.79 17.76
CA MET A 1 -13.67 -10.79 16.82
C MET A 1 -13.86 -11.31 15.40
N GLU A 2 -14.65 -10.63 14.58
CA GLU A 2 -14.84 -10.98 13.16
C GLU A 2 -13.77 -10.30 12.31
N GLN A 3 -13.24 -11.00 11.30
CA GLN A 3 -12.24 -10.46 10.40
C GLN A 3 -12.81 -10.22 9.00
N TYR A 4 -12.44 -9.08 8.40
CA TYR A 4 -12.84 -8.68 7.06
C TYR A 4 -11.61 -8.34 6.22
N ASN A 5 -11.65 -8.70 4.95
CA ASN A 5 -10.71 -8.16 3.96
C ASN A 5 -11.25 -6.82 3.45
N VAL A 6 -10.43 -5.77 3.49
CA VAL A 6 -10.80 -4.44 3.03
C VAL A 6 -9.99 -4.07 1.80
N THR A 7 -10.64 -3.70 0.70
CA THR A 7 -10.00 -3.35 -0.56
C THR A 7 -10.12 -1.86 -0.88
N GLY A 8 -9.14 -1.32 -1.61
CA GLY A 8 -9.15 0.09 -2.02
C GLY A 8 -8.48 1.05 -1.04
N MET A 9 -7.93 0.56 0.07
CA MET A 9 -7.12 1.39 0.98
C MET A 9 -5.72 1.57 0.41
N SER A 10 -5.31 2.80 0.14
CA SER A 10 -3.98 3.14 -0.38
C SER A 10 -3.14 3.99 0.56
N CYS A 11 -3.76 4.48 1.64
CA CYS A 11 -3.11 5.38 2.59
C CYS A 11 -3.71 5.25 3.99
N ALA A 12 -2.98 5.78 4.96
CA ALA A 12 -3.38 5.72 6.35
C ALA A 12 -4.66 6.53 6.65
N ALA A 13 -4.94 7.60 5.88
CA ALA A 13 -6.22 8.32 5.97
C ALA A 13 -7.40 7.41 5.55
N CYS A 14 -7.16 6.51 4.60
CA CYS A 14 -8.15 5.54 4.14
C CYS A 14 -8.53 4.56 5.27
N SER A 15 -7.54 3.97 5.96
CA SER A 15 -7.79 3.04 7.06
C SER A 15 -8.48 3.73 8.25
N ALA A 16 -8.07 4.96 8.61
CA ALA A 16 -8.72 5.73 9.68
C ALA A 16 -10.19 6.06 9.33
N ARG A 17 -10.49 6.29 8.05
CA ARG A 17 -11.86 6.54 7.60
C ARG A 17 -12.73 5.28 7.66
N VAL A 18 -12.21 4.13 7.25
CA VAL A 18 -12.89 2.84 7.40
C VAL A 18 -13.17 2.57 8.86
N GLU A 19 -12.15 2.71 9.72
CA GLU A 19 -12.27 2.51 11.16
C GLU A 19 -13.35 3.42 11.78
N LYS A 20 -13.36 4.72 11.42
CA LYS A 20 -14.38 5.67 11.87
C LYS A 20 -15.78 5.30 11.36
N ALA A 21 -15.93 4.87 10.11
CA ALA A 21 -17.22 4.52 9.55
C ALA A 21 -17.79 3.27 10.23
N VAL A 22 -16.96 2.26 10.47
CA VAL A 22 -17.37 1.01 11.11
C VAL A 22 -17.63 1.19 12.61
N SER A 23 -16.85 2.03 13.29
CA SER A 23 -17.08 2.35 14.71
C SER A 23 -18.41 3.08 14.98
N GLN A 24 -19.05 3.62 13.94
CA GLN A 24 -20.37 4.25 14.02
C GLN A 24 -21.54 3.27 13.80
N VAL A 25 -21.25 2.02 13.43
CA VAL A 25 -22.29 1.00 13.22
C VAL A 25 -22.81 0.53 14.59
N PRO A 26 -24.14 0.54 14.81
CA PRO A 26 -24.73 0.06 16.05
C PRO A 26 -24.32 -1.37 16.34
N GLY A 27 -23.85 -1.63 17.57
CA GLY A 27 -23.39 -2.95 18.00
C GLY A 27 -21.89 -3.22 17.82
N VAL A 28 -21.12 -2.32 17.22
CA VAL A 28 -19.65 -2.37 17.19
C VAL A 28 -19.09 -1.79 18.48
N THR A 29 -18.28 -2.58 19.19
CA THR A 29 -17.59 -2.17 20.44
C THR A 29 -16.15 -1.76 20.19
N ALA A 30 -15.46 -2.44 19.26
CA ALA A 30 -14.12 -2.08 18.83
C ALA A 30 -13.93 -2.40 17.34
N CYS A 31 -13.13 -1.57 16.66
CA CYS A 31 -12.73 -1.79 15.27
C CYS A 31 -11.25 -1.44 15.12
N SER A 32 -10.48 -2.33 14.51
CA SER A 32 -9.07 -2.11 14.19
C SER A 32 -8.84 -2.43 12.72
N VAL A 33 -8.27 -1.48 11.98
CA VAL A 33 -8.03 -1.58 10.54
C VAL A 33 -6.53 -1.62 10.27
N SER A 34 -6.06 -2.71 9.66
CA SER A 34 -4.67 -2.88 9.24
C SER A 34 -4.50 -2.54 7.77
N LEU A 35 -3.74 -1.49 7.48
CA LEU A 35 -3.35 -1.16 6.12
C LEU A 35 -2.27 -2.12 5.57
N LEU A 36 -1.50 -2.76 6.46
CA LEU A 36 -0.43 -3.68 6.08
C LEU A 36 -1.00 -4.97 5.46
N THR A 37 -2.03 -5.50 6.12
CA THR A 37 -2.68 -6.77 5.72
C THR A 37 -3.96 -6.54 4.92
N ASN A 38 -4.34 -5.28 4.66
CA ASN A 38 -5.63 -4.92 4.05
C ASN A 38 -6.82 -5.61 4.73
N SER A 39 -6.77 -5.73 6.05
CA SER A 39 -7.77 -6.40 6.86
C SER A 39 -8.32 -5.49 7.95
N MET A 40 -9.49 -5.87 8.46
CA MET A 40 -10.17 -5.19 9.54
C MET A 40 -10.70 -6.24 10.53
N GLY A 41 -10.42 -6.04 11.81
CA GLY A 41 -11.02 -6.79 12.91
C GLY A 41 -12.12 -5.96 13.56
N VAL A 42 -13.28 -6.56 13.77
CA VAL A 42 -14.43 -5.91 14.41
C VAL A 42 -14.89 -6.74 15.60
N GLU A 43 -15.09 -6.10 16.73
CA GLU A 43 -15.70 -6.69 17.92
C GLU A 43 -17.08 -6.09 18.15
N GLY A 44 -18.02 -6.91 18.56
CA GLY A 44 -19.38 -6.49 18.83
C GLY A 44 -20.43 -7.50 18.38
N THR A 45 -21.67 -7.04 18.36
CA THR A 45 -22.85 -7.82 17.94
C THR A 45 -23.47 -7.32 16.64
N ALA A 46 -22.78 -6.44 15.93
CA ALA A 46 -23.26 -5.83 14.68
C ALA A 46 -23.37 -6.89 13.58
N ASN A 47 -24.36 -6.74 12.69
CA ASN A 47 -24.53 -7.63 11.56
C ASN A 47 -23.40 -7.42 10.53
N PRO A 48 -22.77 -8.49 10.01
CA PRO A 48 -21.73 -8.40 9.00
C PRO A 48 -22.12 -7.57 7.76
N GLN A 49 -23.37 -7.63 7.34
CA GLN A 49 -23.86 -6.85 6.20
C GLN A 49 -23.86 -5.34 6.48
N ASP A 50 -24.16 -4.92 7.70
CA ASP A 50 -24.16 -3.49 8.09
C ASP A 50 -22.73 -2.98 8.14
N ILE A 51 -21.77 -3.79 8.59
CA ILE A 51 -20.34 -3.48 8.59
C ILE A 51 -19.84 -3.32 7.15
N ILE A 52 -20.13 -4.27 6.25
CA ILE A 52 -19.76 -4.20 4.83
C ILE A 52 -20.35 -2.94 4.18
N SER A 53 -21.66 -2.67 4.41
CA SER A 53 -22.33 -1.48 3.87
C SER A 53 -21.73 -0.17 4.37
N ALA A 54 -21.29 -0.11 5.63
CA ALA A 54 -20.60 1.06 6.18
C ALA A 54 -19.25 1.31 5.49
N VAL A 55 -18.48 0.25 5.21
CA VAL A 55 -17.21 0.33 4.48
C VAL A 55 -17.44 0.76 3.04
N GLU A 56 -18.46 0.23 2.37
CA GLU A 56 -18.82 0.59 0.99
C GLU A 56 -19.28 2.05 0.90
N LYS A 57 -20.11 2.52 1.84
CA LYS A 57 -20.51 3.94 1.93
C LYS A 57 -19.31 4.85 2.17
N ALA A 58 -18.28 4.38 2.86
CA ALA A 58 -17.03 5.13 3.01
C ALA A 58 -16.17 5.13 1.73
N GLY A 59 -16.55 4.38 0.69
CA GLY A 59 -15.89 4.36 -0.63
C GLY A 59 -14.88 3.22 -0.81
N TYR A 60 -14.89 2.21 0.07
CA TYR A 60 -13.97 1.06 0.05
C TYR A 60 -14.76 -0.23 -0.13
N GLY A 61 -14.09 -1.33 -0.49
CA GLY A 61 -14.72 -2.64 -0.53
C GLY A 61 -14.44 -3.43 0.76
N ALA A 62 -15.40 -4.22 1.24
CA ALA A 62 -15.20 -5.16 2.34
C ALA A 62 -15.80 -6.52 2.04
N ALA A 63 -15.16 -7.59 2.54
CA ALA A 63 -15.68 -8.96 2.49
C ALA A 63 -15.32 -9.69 3.79
N LEU A 64 -16.26 -10.46 4.32
CA LEU A 64 -16.03 -11.26 5.52
C LEU A 64 -14.98 -12.34 5.25
N LYS A 65 -13.96 -12.43 6.09
CA LYS A 65 -12.90 -13.43 6.01
C LYS A 65 -13.41 -14.72 6.68
N GLY A 66 -14.12 -15.58 5.93
CA GLY A 66 -14.68 -16.81 6.50
C GLY A 66 -15.91 -17.39 5.79
N GLY A 67 -16.44 -16.70 4.79
CA GLY A 67 -17.54 -17.18 3.96
C GLY A 67 -17.02 -17.79 2.66
N GLU A 68 -16.94 -19.10 2.63
CA GLU A 68 -16.48 -20.05 1.61
C GLU A 68 -15.06 -20.56 1.83
N ARG A 69 -15.01 -21.84 2.21
CA ARG A 69 -13.82 -22.70 2.12
C ARG A 69 -13.34 -22.82 0.67
N LYS A 70 -12.73 -21.79 0.14
CA LYS A 70 -11.72 -21.95 -0.89
C LYS A 70 -10.39 -22.07 -0.18
N ALA A 71 -9.72 -23.19 -0.47
CA ALA A 71 -8.44 -23.63 0.05
C ALA A 71 -7.58 -22.49 0.58
N ALA A 72 -7.13 -22.61 1.82
CA ALA A 72 -6.20 -21.70 2.45
C ALA A 72 -5.12 -21.26 1.46
N ALA A 73 -5.30 -20.08 0.88
CA ALA A 73 -4.16 -19.33 0.46
C ALA A 73 -3.36 -19.15 1.74
N SER A 74 -2.24 -19.85 1.83
CA SER A 74 -1.35 -19.85 2.98
C SER A 74 -1.17 -18.38 3.38
N GLY A 75 -1.10 -18.09 4.68
CA GLY A 75 -0.92 -16.70 5.15
C GLY A 75 0.29 -16.01 4.50
N GLU A 76 1.20 -16.75 3.87
CA GLU A 76 2.29 -16.30 3.03
C GLU A 76 1.82 -15.52 1.78
N ASP A 77 0.74 -15.97 1.10
CA ASP A 77 0.20 -15.27 -0.09
C ASP A 77 -0.43 -13.92 0.25
N ALA A 78 -0.95 -13.75 1.47
CA ALA A 78 -1.53 -12.50 1.94
C ALA A 78 -0.46 -11.43 2.24
N LEU A 79 0.79 -11.85 2.50
CA LEU A 79 1.94 -11.00 2.79
C LEU A 79 2.86 -10.80 1.57
N GLU A 80 2.52 -11.34 0.40
CA GLU A 80 3.34 -11.17 -0.80
C GLU A 80 3.34 -9.69 -1.25
N ASP A 81 4.53 -9.11 -1.41
CA ASP A 81 4.70 -7.75 -1.94
C ASP A 81 4.41 -7.73 -3.45
N ARG A 82 3.14 -7.55 -3.79
CA ARG A 82 2.67 -7.42 -5.18
C ARG A 82 2.67 -5.98 -5.66
N GLU A 83 2.81 -5.02 -4.76
CA GLU A 83 2.72 -3.59 -5.10
C GLU A 83 4.05 -3.02 -5.59
N THR A 84 5.15 -3.33 -4.92
CA THR A 84 6.48 -2.80 -5.27
C THR A 84 6.88 -3.08 -6.71
N PRO A 85 6.76 -4.32 -7.27
CA PRO A 85 7.16 -4.58 -8.66
C PRO A 85 6.28 -3.83 -9.67
N VAL A 86 5.00 -3.64 -9.37
CA VAL A 86 4.10 -2.88 -10.25
C VAL A 86 4.45 -1.40 -10.24
N LEU A 87 4.70 -0.82 -9.06
CA LEU A 87 5.12 0.57 -8.91
C LEU A 87 6.47 0.83 -9.57
N LEU A 88 7.43 -0.10 -9.41
CA LEU A 88 8.74 0.00 -10.04
C LEU A 88 8.63 0.02 -11.59
N ARG A 89 7.84 -0.86 -12.18
CA ARG A 89 7.62 -0.88 -13.64
C ARG A 89 6.99 0.43 -14.12
N ARG A 90 6.00 0.96 -13.40
CA ARG A 90 5.38 2.25 -13.72
C ARG A 90 6.37 3.41 -13.61
N LEU A 91 7.18 3.42 -12.56
CA LEU A 91 8.21 4.42 -12.36
C LEU A 91 9.22 4.42 -13.50
N ILE A 92 9.77 3.25 -13.85
CA ILE A 92 10.74 3.13 -14.95
C ILE A 92 10.08 3.60 -16.26
N ALA A 93 8.87 3.15 -16.59
CA ALA A 93 8.17 3.59 -17.79
C ALA A 93 7.92 5.11 -17.80
N SER A 94 7.54 5.68 -16.66
CA SER A 94 7.36 7.14 -16.54
C SER A 94 8.67 7.89 -16.71
N LEU A 95 9.78 7.42 -16.13
CA LEU A 95 11.09 8.05 -16.25
C LEU A 95 11.65 7.99 -17.68
N VAL A 96 11.48 6.85 -18.36
CA VAL A 96 11.90 6.69 -19.76
C VAL A 96 11.20 7.70 -20.68
N LEU A 97 9.95 8.05 -20.39
CA LEU A 97 9.20 9.06 -21.15
C LEU A 97 9.44 10.49 -20.64
N LEU A 98 9.71 10.67 -19.36
CA LEU A 98 9.96 11.96 -18.75
C LEU A 98 11.30 12.56 -19.21
N VAL A 99 12.36 11.75 -19.37
CA VAL A 99 13.67 12.21 -19.82
C VAL A 99 13.60 12.90 -21.19
N PRO A 100 13.04 12.30 -22.26
CA PRO A 100 12.89 12.99 -23.55
C PRO A 100 11.91 14.19 -23.45
N LEU A 101 10.88 14.13 -22.61
CA LEU A 101 10.00 15.26 -22.38
C LEU A 101 10.77 16.45 -21.80
N MET A 102 11.59 16.24 -20.77
CA MET A 102 12.44 17.27 -20.16
C MET A 102 13.52 17.77 -21.12
N TYR A 103 14.04 16.88 -21.98
CA TYR A 103 15.00 17.27 -23.01
C TYR A 103 14.39 18.28 -24.00
N VAL A 104 13.16 18.03 -24.45
CA VAL A 104 12.48 18.92 -25.42
C VAL A 104 12.00 20.21 -24.73
N SER A 105 11.44 20.14 -23.50
CA SER A 105 10.88 21.32 -22.83
C SER A 105 11.99 22.21 -22.26
N MET A 106 12.82 21.69 -21.35
CA MET A 106 13.84 22.49 -20.68
C MET A 106 15.20 22.47 -21.40
N GLY A 107 15.63 21.28 -21.85
CA GLY A 107 16.95 21.13 -22.46
C GLY A 107 17.13 22.00 -23.71
N HIS A 108 16.17 22.00 -24.59
CA HIS A 108 16.23 22.84 -25.80
C HIS A 108 15.92 24.32 -25.51
N MET A 109 14.87 24.61 -24.73
CA MET A 109 14.42 25.99 -24.51
C MET A 109 15.37 26.80 -23.62
N MET A 110 15.93 26.16 -22.54
CA MET A 110 16.80 26.90 -21.59
C MET A 110 18.27 26.77 -21.91
N TRP A 111 18.72 25.63 -22.44
CA TRP A 111 20.16 25.36 -22.66
C TRP A 111 20.53 25.21 -24.14
N GLY A 112 19.57 25.35 -25.06
CA GLY A 112 19.83 25.28 -26.50
C GLY A 112 20.30 23.91 -26.98
N TRP A 113 19.91 22.81 -26.31
CA TRP A 113 20.31 21.47 -26.72
C TRP A 113 19.83 21.15 -28.14
N PRO A 114 20.63 20.44 -28.95
CA PRO A 114 20.32 20.21 -30.34
C PRO A 114 19.07 19.32 -30.47
N LEU A 115 18.15 19.73 -31.34
CA LEU A 115 16.99 18.93 -31.76
C LEU A 115 17.14 18.56 -33.24
N PRO A 116 16.48 17.46 -33.70
CA PRO A 116 16.39 17.14 -35.09
C PRO A 116 15.88 18.32 -35.93
N ALA A 117 16.37 18.47 -37.17
CA ALA A 117 16.05 19.58 -38.03
C ALA A 117 14.54 19.83 -38.23
N PHE A 118 13.73 18.79 -38.11
CA PHE A 118 12.26 18.86 -38.17
C PHE A 118 11.65 19.82 -37.15
N PHE A 119 12.28 19.98 -35.99
CA PHE A 119 11.79 20.83 -34.89
C PHE A 119 12.28 22.28 -34.99
N HIS A 120 13.24 22.58 -35.87
CA HIS A 120 13.77 23.94 -35.98
C HIS A 120 12.66 24.90 -36.46
N GLY A 121 12.27 25.83 -35.60
CA GLY A 121 11.18 26.79 -35.88
C GLY A 121 9.77 26.17 -35.83
N ASN A 122 9.64 24.86 -35.59
CA ASN A 122 8.36 24.17 -35.52
C ASN A 122 7.89 23.98 -34.08
N HIS A 123 7.52 25.08 -33.42
CA HIS A 123 7.09 25.09 -32.02
C HIS A 123 5.83 24.27 -31.77
N ILE A 124 4.92 24.17 -32.76
CA ILE A 124 3.71 23.34 -32.65
C ILE A 124 4.09 21.87 -32.52
N ALA A 125 5.00 21.37 -33.38
CA ALA A 125 5.46 19.99 -33.31
C ALA A 125 6.12 19.67 -31.96
N MET A 126 6.91 20.57 -31.39
CA MET A 126 7.48 20.42 -30.06
C MET A 126 6.38 20.33 -28.98
N GLY A 127 5.37 21.18 -29.02
CA GLY A 127 4.23 21.14 -28.10
C GLY A 127 3.41 19.85 -28.21
N ILE A 128 3.18 19.34 -29.44
CA ILE A 128 2.47 18.09 -29.67
C ILE A 128 3.25 16.89 -29.10
N VAL A 129 4.56 16.82 -29.30
CA VAL A 129 5.40 15.76 -28.73
C VAL A 129 5.35 15.79 -27.20
N GLN A 130 5.48 16.97 -26.60
CA GLN A 130 5.36 17.15 -25.14
C GLN A 130 3.98 16.69 -24.63
N MET A 131 2.90 17.11 -25.32
CA MET A 131 1.54 16.69 -25.00
C MET A 131 1.37 15.18 -25.04
N PHE A 132 1.87 14.53 -26.09
CA PHE A 132 1.79 13.08 -26.26
C PHE A 132 2.54 12.33 -25.16
N LEU A 133 3.79 12.73 -24.87
CA LEU A 133 4.60 12.10 -23.82
C LEU A 133 3.96 12.28 -22.43
N ALA A 134 3.47 13.48 -22.12
CA ALA A 134 2.77 13.74 -20.88
C ALA A 134 1.48 12.92 -20.76
N ALA A 135 0.67 12.83 -21.83
CA ALA A 135 -0.54 12.03 -21.85
C ALA A 135 -0.28 10.54 -21.59
N VAL A 136 0.78 9.97 -22.20
CA VAL A 136 1.16 8.58 -21.95
C VAL A 136 1.57 8.38 -20.49
N ILE A 137 2.34 9.30 -19.90
CA ILE A 137 2.70 9.25 -18.47
C ILE A 137 1.43 9.31 -17.58
N MET A 138 0.45 10.16 -17.93
CA MET A 138 -0.82 10.23 -17.21
C MET A 138 -1.60 8.91 -17.28
N VAL A 139 -1.63 8.27 -18.44
CA VAL A 139 -2.28 6.95 -18.63
C VAL A 139 -1.58 5.87 -17.81
N ILE A 140 -0.24 5.82 -17.80
CA ILE A 140 0.53 4.88 -16.96
C ILE A 140 0.15 5.06 -15.49
N ASN A 141 -0.07 6.30 -15.06
CA ASN A 141 -0.35 6.68 -13.68
C ASN A 141 -1.85 6.96 -13.41
N GLN A 142 -2.77 6.47 -14.24
CA GLN A 142 -4.22 6.72 -14.16
C GLN A 142 -4.85 6.40 -12.80
N LYS A 143 -4.24 5.53 -11.99
CA LYS A 143 -4.74 5.19 -10.65
C LYS A 143 -4.85 6.42 -9.74
N PHE A 144 -3.93 7.39 -9.84
CA PHE A 144 -3.99 8.63 -9.07
C PHE A 144 -5.22 9.46 -9.43
N PHE A 145 -5.57 9.52 -10.71
CA PHE A 145 -6.77 10.23 -11.17
C PHE A 145 -8.04 9.54 -10.70
N ILE A 146 -8.13 8.20 -10.87
CA ILE A 146 -9.29 7.42 -10.44
C ILE A 146 -9.50 7.54 -8.93
N SER A 147 -8.44 7.35 -8.12
CA SER A 147 -8.48 7.47 -6.66
C SER A 147 -8.79 8.91 -6.24
N GLY A 148 -8.11 9.89 -6.82
CA GLY A 148 -8.25 11.30 -6.49
C GLY A 148 -9.65 11.83 -6.77
N PHE A 149 -10.21 11.59 -7.95
CA PHE A 149 -11.57 12.01 -8.29
C PHE A 149 -12.64 11.26 -7.50
N LYS A 150 -12.45 9.95 -7.26
CA LYS A 150 -13.35 9.18 -6.39
C LYS A 150 -13.38 9.77 -4.98
N SER A 151 -12.23 10.09 -4.40
CA SER A 151 -12.13 10.70 -3.07
C SER A 151 -12.75 12.09 -3.03
N LEU A 152 -12.58 12.90 -4.07
CA LEU A 152 -13.19 14.21 -4.19
C LEU A 152 -14.72 14.11 -4.23
N TRP A 153 -15.26 13.16 -5.03
CA TRP A 153 -16.70 12.93 -5.12
C TRP A 153 -17.32 12.55 -3.77
N HIS A 154 -16.60 11.77 -2.97
CA HIS A 154 -17.03 11.38 -1.62
C HIS A 154 -16.72 12.45 -0.55
N ARG A 155 -16.40 13.69 -0.97
CA ARG A 155 -16.05 14.82 -0.07
C ARG A 155 -14.94 14.50 0.93
N ALA A 156 -14.00 13.68 0.53
CA ALA A 156 -12.84 13.27 1.32
C ALA A 156 -11.55 13.41 0.51
N PRO A 157 -11.20 14.64 0.11
CA PRO A 157 -9.99 14.86 -0.66
C PRO A 157 -8.78 14.32 0.08
N ASN A 158 -7.91 13.64 -0.65
CA ASN A 158 -6.67 13.06 -0.19
C ASN A 158 -5.50 13.55 -1.04
N MET A 159 -4.29 13.04 -0.75
CA MET A 159 -3.09 13.38 -1.52
C MET A 159 -3.25 13.07 -3.02
N ASP A 160 -3.92 11.95 -3.37
CA ASP A 160 -4.16 11.59 -4.78
C ASP A 160 -5.06 12.63 -5.46
N THR A 161 -6.00 13.25 -4.73
CA THR A 161 -6.84 14.34 -5.23
C THR A 161 -5.99 15.56 -5.63
N LEU A 162 -5.05 15.95 -4.78
CA LEU A 162 -4.15 17.07 -5.07
C LEU A 162 -3.28 16.81 -6.29
N VAL A 163 -2.71 15.62 -6.38
CA VAL A 163 -1.91 15.15 -7.52
C VAL A 163 -2.74 15.14 -8.81
N ALA A 164 -3.96 14.58 -8.77
CA ALA A 164 -4.84 14.51 -9.93
C ALA A 164 -5.26 15.91 -10.41
N MET A 165 -5.56 16.81 -9.48
CA MET A 165 -5.92 18.20 -9.82
C MET A 165 -4.71 18.96 -10.39
N GLY A 166 -3.56 18.96 -9.71
CA GLY A 166 -2.37 19.68 -10.16
C GLY A 166 -1.89 19.22 -11.53
N SER A 167 -1.73 17.89 -11.71
CA SER A 167 -1.33 17.32 -13.01
C SER A 167 -2.39 17.53 -14.09
N GLY A 168 -3.68 17.35 -13.76
CA GLY A 168 -4.78 17.50 -14.70
C GLY A 168 -4.96 18.95 -15.18
N VAL A 169 -4.92 19.91 -14.27
CA VAL A 169 -5.04 21.34 -14.60
C VAL A 169 -3.82 21.80 -15.43
N SER A 170 -2.60 21.40 -15.05
CA SER A 170 -1.39 21.72 -15.81
C SER A 170 -1.47 21.18 -17.25
N PHE A 171 -1.96 19.95 -17.43
CA PHE A 171 -2.13 19.33 -18.74
C PHE A 171 -3.21 20.06 -19.56
N LEU A 172 -4.40 20.26 -19.02
CA LEU A 172 -5.50 20.92 -19.72
C LEU A 172 -5.16 22.36 -20.09
N TRP A 173 -4.50 23.09 -19.19
CA TRP A 173 -3.97 24.42 -19.48
C TRP A 173 -3.01 24.41 -20.66
N SER A 174 -2.05 23.47 -20.66
CA SER A 174 -1.06 23.35 -21.72
C SER A 174 -1.69 23.01 -23.08
N VAL A 175 -2.74 22.17 -23.09
CA VAL A 175 -3.52 21.89 -24.30
C VAL A 175 -4.19 23.16 -24.81
N TRP A 176 -4.78 23.95 -23.94
CA TRP A 176 -5.39 25.23 -24.33
C TRP A 176 -4.35 26.24 -24.86
N VAL A 177 -3.19 26.36 -24.22
CA VAL A 177 -2.07 27.19 -24.70
C VAL A 177 -1.56 26.71 -26.04
N LEU A 178 -1.45 25.40 -26.24
CA LEU A 178 -1.05 24.80 -27.52
C LEU A 178 -2.04 25.17 -28.65
N LEU A 179 -3.35 25.13 -28.37
CA LEU A 179 -4.38 25.58 -29.32
C LEU A 179 -4.26 27.08 -29.62
N ARG A 180 -3.99 27.91 -28.62
CA ARG A 180 -3.69 29.36 -28.85
C ARG A 180 -2.46 29.54 -29.73
N MET A 181 -1.42 28.76 -29.49
CA MET A 181 -0.16 28.82 -30.25
C MET A 181 -0.39 28.50 -31.76
N THR A 182 -1.29 27.56 -32.09
CA THR A 182 -1.61 27.29 -33.50
C THR A 182 -2.17 28.52 -34.21
N ARG A 183 -3.00 29.31 -33.52
CA ARG A 183 -3.55 30.55 -34.05
C ARG A 183 -2.46 31.61 -34.19
N ALA A 184 -1.61 31.81 -33.17
CA ALA A 184 -0.50 32.75 -33.22
C ALA A 184 0.45 32.49 -34.40
N VAL A 185 0.73 31.21 -34.68
CA VAL A 185 1.52 30.81 -35.84
C VAL A 185 0.82 31.20 -37.16
N THR A 186 -0.50 30.97 -37.27
CA THR A 186 -1.27 31.32 -38.46
C THR A 186 -1.31 32.84 -38.66
N ASP A 187 -1.41 33.62 -37.57
CA ASP A 187 -1.42 35.08 -37.59
C ASP A 187 0.02 35.68 -37.80
N GLY A 188 1.07 34.84 -37.81
CA GLY A 188 2.47 35.27 -37.99
C GLY A 188 3.10 35.96 -36.79
N ASP A 189 2.45 35.92 -35.62
CA ASP A 189 2.92 36.61 -34.40
C ASP A 189 3.94 35.76 -33.64
N GLN A 190 5.21 35.93 -33.94
CA GLN A 190 6.32 35.22 -33.31
C GLN A 190 6.42 35.51 -31.79
N THR A 191 6.01 36.70 -31.34
CA THR A 191 6.05 37.04 -29.93
C THR A 191 5.02 36.25 -29.14
N ALA A 192 3.79 36.16 -29.68
CA ALA A 192 2.74 35.38 -29.08
C ALA A 192 3.08 33.87 -29.11
N VAL A 193 3.76 33.35 -30.14
CA VAL A 193 4.22 31.97 -30.20
C VAL A 193 5.21 31.67 -29.08
N MET A 194 6.22 32.57 -28.87
CA MET A 194 7.19 32.37 -27.82
C MET A 194 6.57 32.47 -26.42
N ASP A 195 5.65 33.42 -26.22
CA ASP A 195 4.89 33.51 -24.96
C ASP A 195 4.10 32.20 -24.69
N CYS A 196 3.45 31.64 -25.70
CA CYS A 196 2.76 30.34 -25.57
C CYS A 196 3.73 29.22 -25.20
N MET A 197 4.91 29.15 -25.84
CA MET A 197 5.93 28.13 -25.52
C MET A 197 6.37 28.18 -24.04
N MET A 198 6.57 29.37 -23.50
CA MET A 198 6.98 29.57 -22.10
C MET A 198 5.88 29.25 -21.09
N ASN A 199 4.63 29.13 -21.54
CA ASN A 199 3.46 28.84 -20.73
C ASN A 199 2.92 27.40 -20.92
N LEU A 200 3.70 26.50 -21.51
CA LEU A 200 3.42 25.07 -21.55
C LEU A 200 3.91 24.41 -20.26
N TYR A 201 3.08 23.63 -19.60
CA TYR A 201 3.35 22.94 -18.34
C TYR A 201 3.16 21.41 -18.47
N PHE A 202 3.38 20.84 -19.68
CA PHE A 202 3.29 19.39 -19.89
C PHE A 202 4.32 18.62 -19.07
N GLU A 203 5.53 19.17 -18.93
CA GLU A 203 6.58 18.59 -18.10
C GLU A 203 6.21 18.64 -16.61
N SER A 204 5.58 19.71 -16.14
CA SER A 204 5.11 19.83 -14.76
C SER A 204 4.06 18.79 -14.44
N ALA A 205 3.07 18.61 -15.33
CA ALA A 205 2.06 17.58 -15.20
C ALA A 205 2.65 16.16 -15.07
N ALA A 206 3.66 15.86 -15.89
CA ALA A 206 4.36 14.58 -15.89
C ALA A 206 5.30 14.41 -14.68
N MET A 207 6.01 15.48 -14.30
CA MET A 207 6.93 15.47 -13.15
C MET A 207 6.22 15.21 -11.85
N ILE A 208 5.06 15.83 -11.60
CA ILE A 208 4.24 15.59 -10.41
C ILE A 208 3.93 14.09 -10.27
N LEU A 209 3.52 13.44 -11.36
CA LEU A 209 3.19 12.01 -11.37
C LEU A 209 4.42 11.12 -11.15
N ALA A 210 5.55 11.47 -11.74
CA ALA A 210 6.79 10.73 -11.55
C ALA A 210 7.28 10.81 -10.10
N LEU A 211 7.32 12.02 -9.53
CA LEU A 211 7.78 12.24 -8.15
C LEU A 211 6.90 11.52 -7.12
N ILE A 212 5.56 11.61 -7.27
CA ILE A 212 4.67 10.89 -6.35
C ILE A 212 4.82 9.38 -6.49
N THR A 213 5.09 8.87 -7.70
CA THR A 213 5.32 7.44 -7.93
C THR A 213 6.62 6.98 -7.26
N VAL A 214 7.69 7.81 -7.25
CA VAL A 214 8.90 7.56 -6.45
C VAL A 214 8.55 7.44 -4.97
N GLY A 215 7.80 8.40 -4.42
CA GLY A 215 7.38 8.39 -3.03
C GLY A 215 6.59 7.12 -2.67
N LYS A 216 5.64 6.74 -3.51
CA LYS A 216 4.84 5.51 -3.32
C LYS A 216 5.67 4.24 -3.42
N MET A 217 6.65 4.20 -4.33
CA MET A 217 7.57 3.07 -4.46
C MET A 217 8.45 2.91 -3.21
N LEU A 218 8.99 4.01 -2.67
CA LEU A 218 9.78 3.98 -1.44
C LEU A 218 8.93 3.54 -0.23
N GLU A 219 7.69 4.02 -0.15
CA GLU A 219 6.72 3.59 0.87
C GLU A 219 6.44 2.09 0.78
N ALA A 220 6.11 1.58 -0.41
CA ALA A 220 5.85 0.16 -0.65
C ALA A 220 7.06 -0.72 -0.30
N ARG A 221 8.27 -0.29 -0.70
CA ARG A 221 9.51 -1.01 -0.39
C ARG A 221 9.79 -1.06 1.12
N SER A 222 9.51 0.02 1.84
CA SER A 222 9.65 0.05 3.31
C SER A 222 8.68 -0.91 3.99
N LYS A 223 7.42 -0.96 3.53
CA LYS A 223 6.41 -1.91 4.00
C LYS A 223 6.81 -3.36 3.69
N GLY A 224 7.29 -3.63 2.47
CA GLY A 224 7.74 -4.95 2.04
C GLY A 224 8.81 -5.55 2.94
N ARG A 225 9.80 -4.77 3.39
CA ARG A 225 10.83 -5.25 4.31
C ARG A 225 10.29 -5.74 5.66
N THR A 226 9.29 -5.06 6.19
CA THR A 226 8.63 -5.46 7.45
C THR A 226 7.85 -6.76 7.24
N THR A 227 7.18 -6.89 6.10
CA THR A 227 6.42 -8.07 5.72
C THR A 227 7.34 -9.30 5.49
N ASP A 228 8.52 -9.11 4.94
CA ASP A 228 9.50 -10.19 4.73
C ASP A 228 10.03 -10.76 6.06
N ALA A 229 10.21 -9.91 7.08
CA ALA A 229 10.56 -10.37 8.42
C ALA A 229 9.44 -11.24 9.03
N LEU A 230 8.18 -10.84 8.88
CA LEU A 230 7.03 -11.65 9.31
C LEU A 230 6.95 -12.99 8.56
N LYS A 231 7.17 -13.01 7.24
CA LYS A 231 7.24 -14.25 6.46
C LYS A 231 8.32 -15.19 6.95
N SER A 232 9.47 -14.66 7.35
CA SER A 232 10.56 -15.48 7.87
C SER A 232 10.17 -16.19 9.17
N LEU A 233 9.41 -15.51 10.04
CA LEU A 233 8.84 -16.13 11.26
C LEU A 233 7.78 -17.19 10.91
N MET A 234 6.90 -16.92 9.95
CA MET A 234 5.87 -17.87 9.53
C MET A 234 6.45 -19.15 8.92
N LYS A 235 7.58 -19.06 8.22
CA LYS A 235 8.29 -20.24 7.66
C LYS A 235 8.83 -21.22 8.72
N LEU A 236 8.95 -20.77 9.98
CA LEU A 236 9.37 -21.64 11.09
C LEU A 236 8.23 -22.55 11.55
N SER A 237 6.97 -22.23 11.22
CA SER A 237 5.81 -23.07 11.56
C SER A 237 5.84 -24.37 10.77
N ALA A 238 5.66 -25.48 11.47
CA ALA A 238 5.49 -26.79 10.83
C ALA A 238 4.16 -26.83 10.05
N LYS A 239 4.17 -27.49 8.89
CA LYS A 239 2.97 -27.68 8.06
C LYS A 239 2.17 -28.92 8.43
N THR A 240 2.85 -29.91 9.03
CA THR A 240 2.25 -31.18 9.48
C THR A 240 2.70 -31.49 10.90
N ALA A 241 1.96 -32.37 11.56
CA ALA A 241 2.29 -32.93 12.87
C ALA A 241 2.06 -34.44 12.86
N VAL A 242 2.90 -35.19 13.57
CA VAL A 242 2.72 -36.64 13.77
C VAL A 242 1.98 -36.84 15.06
N LEU A 243 0.70 -37.22 14.97
CA LEU A 243 -0.16 -37.51 16.13
C LEU A 243 -0.15 -38.99 16.47
N VAL A 244 -0.28 -39.32 17.76
CA VAL A 244 -0.52 -40.68 18.25
C VAL A 244 -2.00 -40.86 18.47
N ARG A 245 -2.65 -41.66 17.60
CA ARG A 245 -4.07 -42.02 17.70
C ARG A 245 -4.20 -43.54 17.74
N ASP A 246 -4.88 -44.06 18.73
CA ASP A 246 -5.09 -45.52 18.94
C ASP A 246 -3.76 -46.31 18.89
N GLY A 247 -2.69 -45.76 19.46
CA GLY A 247 -1.38 -46.39 19.50
C GLY A 247 -0.61 -46.38 18.17
N ARG A 248 -1.11 -45.70 17.14
CA ARG A 248 -0.47 -45.53 15.83
C ARG A 248 -0.09 -44.09 15.58
N GLU A 249 1.05 -43.88 14.93
CA GLU A 249 1.47 -42.59 14.48
C GLU A 249 0.81 -42.24 13.14
N VAL A 250 0.18 -41.09 13.08
CA VAL A 250 -0.51 -40.58 11.88
C VAL A 250 -0.06 -39.15 11.62
N GLU A 251 0.49 -38.91 10.45
CA GLU A 251 0.81 -37.57 10.02
C GLU A 251 -0.46 -36.84 9.58
N VAL A 252 -0.69 -35.65 10.14
CA VAL A 252 -1.85 -34.80 9.83
C VAL A 252 -1.42 -33.38 9.52
N PRO A 253 -2.19 -32.63 8.71
CA PRO A 253 -2.03 -31.19 8.59
C PRO A 253 -2.16 -30.50 9.95
N ILE A 254 -1.37 -29.43 10.16
CA ILE A 254 -1.31 -28.71 11.45
C ILE A 254 -2.68 -28.18 11.90
N GLU A 255 -3.55 -27.83 10.95
CA GLU A 255 -4.90 -27.33 11.21
C GLU A 255 -5.85 -28.39 11.82
N GLN A 256 -5.48 -29.65 11.76
CA GLN A 256 -6.25 -30.76 12.32
C GLN A 256 -5.84 -31.15 13.74
N VAL A 257 -4.75 -30.57 14.23
CA VAL A 257 -4.28 -30.77 15.60
C VAL A 257 -5.20 -30.05 16.57
N ARG A 258 -5.62 -30.74 17.63
CA ARG A 258 -6.50 -30.21 18.69
C ARG A 258 -5.77 -30.15 20.02
N GLN A 259 -6.22 -29.25 20.89
CA GLN A 259 -5.75 -29.22 22.27
C GLN A 259 -6.02 -30.57 22.96
N GLY A 260 -4.98 -31.10 23.61
CA GLY A 260 -5.03 -32.43 24.25
C GLY A 260 -4.50 -33.56 23.37
N ASP A 261 -4.37 -33.39 22.05
CA ASP A 261 -3.76 -34.39 21.17
C ASP A 261 -2.33 -34.71 21.61
N VAL A 262 -1.90 -35.96 21.47
CA VAL A 262 -0.52 -36.38 21.72
C VAL A 262 0.22 -36.42 20.39
N PHE A 263 1.34 -35.70 20.33
CA PHE A 263 2.19 -35.64 19.15
C PHE A 263 3.63 -36.07 19.47
N VAL A 264 4.34 -36.45 18.43
CA VAL A 264 5.72 -36.94 18.49
C VAL A 264 6.63 -36.03 17.71
N VAL A 265 7.82 -35.77 18.24
CA VAL A 265 8.86 -34.97 17.57
C VAL A 265 10.18 -35.73 17.61
N ARG A 266 10.72 -36.03 16.43
CA ARG A 266 12.00 -36.74 16.27
C ARG A 266 13.16 -35.73 16.20
N PRO A 267 14.39 -36.21 16.41
CA PRO A 267 15.59 -35.37 16.21
C PRO A 267 15.59 -34.72 14.82
N GLY A 268 15.86 -33.42 14.77
CA GLY A 268 15.88 -32.62 13.54
C GLY A 268 14.50 -32.11 13.08
N GLU A 269 13.40 -32.42 13.79
CA GLU A 269 12.07 -31.93 13.46
C GLU A 269 11.72 -30.68 14.28
N ASN A 270 10.92 -29.78 13.67
CA ASN A 270 10.36 -28.64 14.38
C ASN A 270 9.15 -29.08 15.21
N ILE A 271 9.03 -28.52 16.40
CA ILE A 271 7.87 -28.73 17.28
C ILE A 271 6.65 -28.07 16.64
N PRO A 272 5.58 -28.84 16.36
CA PRO A 272 4.45 -28.37 15.54
C PRO A 272 3.53 -27.39 16.28
N VAL A 273 3.27 -27.62 17.56
CA VAL A 273 2.37 -26.84 18.40
C VAL A 273 2.94 -26.70 19.81
N ASP A 274 2.45 -25.74 20.60
CA ASP A 274 2.85 -25.66 22.01
C ASP A 274 2.34 -26.88 22.78
N GLY A 275 3.18 -27.41 23.65
CA GLY A 275 2.86 -28.61 24.40
C GLY A 275 3.64 -28.76 25.69
N VAL A 276 3.40 -29.90 26.35
CA VAL A 276 4.16 -30.35 27.52
C VAL A 276 4.70 -31.74 27.24
N VAL A 277 5.95 -32.00 27.55
CA VAL A 277 6.59 -33.29 27.39
C VAL A 277 5.94 -34.33 28.30
N LEU A 278 5.47 -35.43 27.73
CA LEU A 278 4.93 -36.57 28.45
C LEU A 278 5.96 -37.67 28.66
N GLU A 279 6.90 -37.83 27.69
CA GLU A 279 7.89 -38.87 27.66
C GLU A 279 9.09 -38.43 26.80
N GLY A 280 10.29 -38.77 27.21
CA GLY A 280 11.51 -38.48 26.51
C GLY A 280 12.28 -37.29 27.06
N GLU A 281 13.56 -37.23 26.65
CA GLU A 281 14.47 -36.13 26.98
C GLU A 281 15.19 -35.68 25.72
N SER A 282 15.34 -34.38 25.55
CA SER A 282 16.04 -33.79 24.39
C SER A 282 16.53 -32.39 24.64
N ALA A 283 17.59 -32.00 23.94
CA ALA A 283 17.99 -30.59 23.80
C ALA A 283 17.17 -29.96 22.69
N VAL A 284 16.46 -28.86 23.02
CA VAL A 284 15.61 -28.12 22.09
C VAL A 284 16.23 -26.73 21.84
N ASN A 285 16.43 -26.41 20.57
CA ASN A 285 16.90 -25.08 20.17
C ASN A 285 15.70 -24.11 20.08
N GLU A 286 15.65 -23.17 21.00
CA GLU A 286 14.61 -22.14 21.09
C GLU A 286 15.07 -20.79 20.51
N ALA A 287 16.22 -20.72 19.86
CA ALA A 287 16.84 -19.48 19.36
C ALA A 287 15.92 -18.67 18.44
N ALA A 288 15.05 -19.34 17.69
CA ALA A 288 14.08 -18.67 16.82
C ALA A 288 13.05 -17.81 17.57
N LEU A 289 12.74 -18.14 18.83
CA LEU A 289 11.78 -17.43 19.66
C LEU A 289 12.44 -16.55 20.72
N THR A 290 13.54 -17.03 21.34
CA THR A 290 14.20 -16.37 22.46
C THR A 290 15.41 -15.54 22.04
N GLY A 291 16.01 -15.86 20.89
CA GLY A 291 17.28 -15.28 20.46
C GLY A 291 18.52 -15.93 21.11
N GLU A 292 18.35 -16.86 22.06
CA GLU A 292 19.45 -17.55 22.73
C GLU A 292 19.89 -18.77 21.92
N SER A 293 21.17 -18.82 21.57
CA SER A 293 21.71 -19.88 20.71
C SER A 293 22.01 -21.20 21.45
N ILE A 294 21.95 -21.20 22.78
CA ILE A 294 22.23 -22.40 23.58
C ILE A 294 20.96 -23.24 23.66
N PRO A 295 21.01 -24.51 23.24
CA PRO A 295 19.86 -25.40 23.37
C PRO A 295 19.46 -25.60 24.83
N VAL A 296 18.20 -25.75 25.09
CA VAL A 296 17.61 -25.98 26.43
C VAL A 296 17.24 -27.44 26.55
N ASP A 297 17.73 -28.11 27.59
CA ASP A 297 17.33 -29.47 27.88
C ASP A 297 15.86 -29.50 28.37
N LYS A 298 15.08 -30.42 27.77
CA LYS A 298 13.68 -30.66 28.09
C LYS A 298 13.50 -32.08 28.53
N ALA A 299 12.78 -32.26 29.64
CA ALA A 299 12.42 -33.53 30.25
C ALA A 299 10.91 -33.61 30.46
N GLU A 300 10.43 -34.74 30.99
CA GLU A 300 9.02 -34.95 31.32
C GLU A 300 8.46 -33.83 32.23
N GLY A 301 7.36 -33.24 31.81
CA GLY A 301 6.69 -32.11 32.47
C GLY A 301 7.10 -30.73 31.96
N ASP A 302 8.17 -30.60 31.19
CA ASP A 302 8.63 -29.33 30.66
C ASP A 302 7.77 -28.81 29.49
N PRO A 303 7.58 -27.50 29.40
CA PRO A 303 6.90 -26.90 28.27
C PRO A 303 7.78 -26.84 27.04
N VAL A 304 7.17 -27.08 25.87
CA VAL A 304 7.79 -26.91 24.55
C VAL A 304 6.95 -25.97 23.70
N SER A 305 7.60 -25.18 22.86
CA SER A 305 6.97 -24.15 22.05
C SER A 305 7.00 -24.50 20.57
N ALA A 306 5.93 -24.14 19.86
CA ALA A 306 5.87 -24.27 18.40
C ALA A 306 7.04 -23.55 17.71
N ALA A 307 7.49 -24.11 16.58
CA ALA A 307 8.60 -23.59 15.76
C ALA A 307 10.00 -23.65 16.39
N THR A 308 10.17 -24.32 17.53
CA THR A 308 11.49 -24.66 18.07
C THR A 308 11.98 -25.99 17.49
N LEU A 309 13.29 -26.17 17.41
CA LEU A 309 13.92 -27.32 16.76
C LEU A 309 14.35 -28.36 17.79
N ASN A 310 13.82 -29.58 17.70
CA ASN A 310 14.29 -30.71 18.49
C ASN A 310 15.62 -31.22 17.94
N GLN A 311 16.69 -31.26 18.77
CA GLN A 311 18.03 -31.55 18.27
C GLN A 311 18.50 -33.04 18.45
N SER A 312 18.22 -33.64 19.59
CA SER A 312 18.95 -34.87 19.95
C SER A 312 18.07 -36.06 20.29
N GLY A 313 17.05 -35.88 21.11
CA GLY A 313 16.22 -36.95 21.65
C GLY A 313 14.86 -37.07 20.94
N PHE A 314 14.11 -38.09 21.34
CA PHE A 314 12.74 -38.30 20.97
C PHE A 314 11.85 -37.67 22.03
N LEU A 315 10.85 -36.86 21.61
CA LEU A 315 9.89 -36.24 22.50
C LEU A 315 8.47 -36.69 22.15
N ARG A 316 7.72 -37.07 23.16
CA ARG A 316 6.29 -37.29 23.09
C ARG A 316 5.60 -36.23 23.92
N CYS A 317 4.79 -35.39 23.30
CA CYS A 317 4.23 -34.20 23.92
C CYS A 317 2.70 -34.20 23.83
N ARG A 318 2.04 -33.51 24.78
CA ARG A 318 0.61 -33.21 24.72
C ARG A 318 0.41 -31.78 24.30
N ALA A 319 -0.38 -31.53 23.28
CA ALA A 319 -0.71 -30.20 22.79
C ALA A 319 -1.49 -29.39 23.84
N THR A 320 -0.97 -28.23 24.20
CA THR A 320 -1.58 -27.30 25.16
C THR A 320 -2.23 -26.11 24.47
N ARG A 321 -1.59 -25.57 23.43
CA ARG A 321 -2.10 -24.48 22.59
C ARG A 321 -1.92 -24.83 21.12
N VAL A 322 -2.93 -24.56 20.32
CA VAL A 322 -2.97 -24.92 18.89
C VAL A 322 -3.47 -23.77 18.04
N GLY A 323 -3.16 -23.77 16.76
CA GLY A 323 -3.63 -22.77 15.80
C GLY A 323 -3.18 -21.35 16.14
N GLU A 324 -4.13 -20.42 16.24
CA GLU A 324 -3.86 -19.00 16.53
C GLU A 324 -3.39 -18.74 17.98
N ASP A 325 -3.62 -19.69 18.90
CA ASP A 325 -3.25 -19.56 20.31
C ASP A 325 -1.82 -20.00 20.60
N THR A 326 -1.07 -20.54 19.62
CA THR A 326 0.34 -20.90 19.81
C THR A 326 1.20 -19.68 20.09
N THR A 327 2.29 -19.87 20.84
CA THR A 327 3.26 -18.81 21.17
C THR A 327 3.76 -18.11 19.90
N LEU A 328 4.11 -18.86 18.85
CA LEU A 328 4.55 -18.30 17.58
C LEU A 328 3.44 -17.45 16.93
N SER A 329 2.21 -17.93 16.88
CA SER A 329 1.08 -17.19 16.31
C SER A 329 0.81 -15.89 17.05
N GLN A 330 0.91 -15.90 18.37
CA GLN A 330 0.77 -14.68 19.20
C GLN A 330 1.91 -13.69 18.96
N ILE A 331 3.15 -14.15 18.81
CA ILE A 331 4.30 -13.29 18.45
C ILE A 331 4.07 -12.67 17.07
N ILE A 332 3.70 -13.46 16.06
CA ILE A 332 3.38 -12.97 14.70
C ILE A 332 2.27 -11.91 14.78
N LYS A 333 1.22 -12.16 15.54
CA LYS A 333 0.12 -11.21 15.74
C LYS A 333 0.61 -9.92 16.39
N MET A 334 1.36 -10.00 17.49
CA MET A 334 1.91 -8.81 18.17
C MET A 334 2.82 -7.99 17.26
N VAL A 335 3.70 -8.62 16.48
CA VAL A 335 4.58 -7.93 15.53
C VAL A 335 3.77 -7.33 14.39
N SER A 336 2.76 -8.05 13.88
CA SER A 336 1.84 -7.55 12.85
C SER A 336 1.04 -6.35 13.34
N ASP A 337 0.51 -6.41 14.56
CA ASP A 337 -0.26 -5.31 15.17
C ASP A 337 0.66 -4.11 15.45
N ALA A 338 1.88 -4.34 15.93
CA ALA A 338 2.88 -3.28 16.12
C ALA A 338 3.27 -2.63 14.79
N ALA A 339 3.46 -3.42 13.73
CA ALA A 339 3.75 -2.93 12.38
C ALA A 339 2.55 -2.22 11.73
N ALA A 340 1.34 -2.66 12.04
CA ALA A 340 0.09 -2.02 11.62
C ALA A 340 -0.23 -0.77 12.43
N THR A 341 0.25 -0.70 13.68
CA THR A 341 0.09 0.48 14.54
C THR A 341 0.94 1.60 13.94
N LYS A 342 0.28 2.56 13.30
CA LYS A 342 0.95 3.71 12.67
C LYS A 342 1.84 4.39 13.68
N ALA A 343 3.08 4.64 13.29
CA ALA A 343 3.93 5.57 14.02
C ALA A 343 3.14 6.88 14.24
N PRO A 344 3.21 7.52 15.41
CA PRO A 344 2.50 8.78 15.71
C PRO A 344 2.69 9.83 14.62
N ILE A 345 3.84 9.85 13.98
CA ILE A 345 4.19 10.71 12.83
C ILE A 345 3.28 10.47 11.61
N ALA A 346 2.94 9.22 11.28
CA ALA A 346 2.05 8.93 10.16
C ALA A 346 0.61 9.39 10.43
N LYS A 347 0.11 9.25 11.66
CA LYS A 347 -1.20 9.80 12.07
C LYS A 347 -1.24 11.33 11.98
N ILE A 348 -0.14 12.00 12.32
CA ILE A 348 -0.01 13.47 12.21
C ILE A 348 0.00 13.87 10.72
N ALA A 349 0.79 13.20 9.88
CA ALA A 349 0.85 13.46 8.46
C ALA A 349 -0.51 13.30 7.77
N ASP A 350 -1.29 12.28 8.15
CA ASP A 350 -2.65 12.06 7.63
C ASP A 350 -3.63 13.15 8.06
N ARG A 351 -3.56 13.57 9.34
CA ARG A 351 -4.39 14.67 9.85
C ARG A 351 -4.04 15.98 9.17
N VAL A 352 -2.75 16.25 8.98
CA VAL A 352 -2.26 17.43 8.26
C VAL A 352 -2.74 17.39 6.81
N SER A 353 -2.63 16.27 6.10
CA SER A 353 -3.12 16.14 4.72
C SER A 353 -4.62 16.37 4.61
N GLY A 354 -5.42 15.89 5.56
CA GLY A 354 -6.87 16.08 5.59
C GLY A 354 -7.30 17.55 5.73
N VAL A 355 -6.47 18.40 6.34
CA VAL A 355 -6.67 19.86 6.44
C VAL A 355 -5.95 20.59 5.32
N PHE A 356 -4.73 20.19 5.01
CA PHE A 356 -3.84 20.83 4.04
C PHE A 356 -4.47 20.86 2.63
N VAL A 357 -5.01 19.73 2.15
CA VAL A 357 -5.58 19.65 0.79
C VAL A 357 -6.75 20.63 0.59
N PRO A 358 -7.78 20.66 1.47
CA PRO A 358 -8.83 21.69 1.36
C PRO A 358 -8.31 23.14 1.46
N VAL A 359 -7.32 23.39 2.33
CA VAL A 359 -6.73 24.73 2.46
C VAL A 359 -6.01 25.15 1.18
N VAL A 360 -5.19 24.28 0.61
CA VAL A 360 -4.48 24.56 -0.66
C VAL A 360 -5.47 24.83 -1.80
N ILE A 361 -6.52 24.00 -1.94
CA ILE A 361 -7.56 24.20 -2.96
C ILE A 361 -8.25 25.56 -2.75
N THR A 362 -8.56 25.91 -1.50
CA THR A 362 -9.20 27.19 -1.18
C THR A 362 -8.30 28.38 -1.53
N ILE A 363 -7.00 28.31 -1.19
CA ILE A 363 -6.02 29.36 -1.53
C ILE A 363 -5.89 29.49 -3.05
N ALA A 364 -5.80 28.36 -3.78
CA ALA A 364 -5.72 28.34 -5.24
C ALA A 364 -6.94 29.03 -5.88
N LEU A 365 -8.15 28.70 -5.39
CA LEU A 365 -9.38 29.34 -5.86
C LEU A 365 -9.44 30.84 -5.52
N ILE A 366 -9.05 31.22 -4.32
CA ILE A 366 -8.99 32.64 -3.92
C ILE A 366 -7.99 33.39 -4.81
N THR A 367 -6.80 32.84 -5.03
CA THR A 367 -5.78 33.43 -5.89
C THR A 367 -6.30 33.63 -7.32
N LEU A 368 -6.96 32.59 -7.87
CA LEU A 368 -7.61 32.68 -9.18
C LEU A 368 -8.63 33.82 -9.24
N ILE A 369 -9.54 33.88 -8.27
CA ILE A 369 -10.60 34.89 -8.21
C ILE A 369 -10.01 36.30 -8.08
N VAL A 370 -9.05 36.51 -7.19
CA VAL A 370 -8.40 37.81 -6.96
C VAL A 370 -7.75 38.33 -8.24
N TRP A 371 -7.02 37.50 -8.98
CA TRP A 371 -6.39 37.92 -10.23
C TRP A 371 -7.40 38.18 -11.34
N LEU A 372 -8.53 37.45 -11.40
CA LEU A 372 -9.62 37.74 -12.33
C LEU A 372 -10.28 39.09 -12.03
N ILE A 373 -10.54 39.37 -10.75
CA ILE A 373 -11.10 40.68 -10.31
C ILE A 373 -10.11 41.81 -10.60
N ALA A 374 -8.80 41.57 -10.46
CA ALA A 374 -7.77 42.54 -10.81
C ALA A 374 -7.64 42.79 -12.34
N GLY A 375 -8.49 42.19 -13.16
CA GLY A 375 -8.54 42.41 -14.62
C GLY A 375 -7.46 41.64 -15.40
N GLN A 376 -6.80 40.69 -14.77
CA GLN A 376 -5.81 39.84 -15.44
C GLN A 376 -6.46 38.75 -16.28
N SER A 377 -5.77 38.27 -17.30
CA SER A 377 -6.26 37.18 -18.12
C SER A 377 -6.47 35.88 -17.31
N VAL A 378 -7.42 35.05 -17.72
CA VAL A 378 -7.65 33.73 -17.11
C VAL A 378 -6.36 32.90 -17.05
N GLY A 379 -5.52 33.02 -18.08
CA GLY A 379 -4.24 32.36 -18.12
C GLY A 379 -3.26 32.79 -17.04
N TYR A 380 -3.15 34.08 -16.84
CA TYR A 380 -2.31 34.65 -15.81
C TYR A 380 -2.77 34.23 -14.40
N ALA A 381 -4.08 34.25 -14.19
CA ALA A 381 -4.70 33.87 -12.92
C ALA A 381 -4.51 32.38 -12.61
N LEU A 382 -4.69 31.49 -13.62
CA LEU A 382 -4.48 30.06 -13.49
C LEU A 382 -3.01 29.69 -13.22
N ALA A 383 -2.08 30.29 -13.96
CA ALA A 383 -0.65 30.03 -13.79
C ALA A 383 -0.11 30.38 -12.39
N ARG A 384 -0.83 31.22 -11.63
CA ARG A 384 -0.48 31.59 -10.25
C ARG A 384 -1.34 30.91 -9.19
N GLY A 385 -2.41 30.26 -9.59
CA GLY A 385 -3.26 29.47 -8.71
C GLY A 385 -2.90 27.97 -8.67
N ILE A 386 -2.08 27.53 -9.64
CA ILE A 386 -1.54 26.18 -9.68
C ILE A 386 -0.25 26.13 -8.83
#